data_ee3f68ff7065aa7e413c1720c6ad4232
#
_entry.id   ee3f68ff7065aa7e413c1720c6ad4232
#
_cell.length_a   1.000
_cell.length_b   1.000
_cell.length_c   1.000
_cell.angle_alpha   90.00
_cell.angle_beta   90.00
_cell.angle_gamma   90.00
#
_symmetry.space_group_name_H-M   'P 1'
#
loop_
_entity.id
_entity.type
_entity.pdbx_description
1 polymer ?
#
loop_
_entity_poly.entity_id
_entity_poly.type
_entity_poly.pdbx_seq_one_letter_code
_entity_poly.pdbx_strand_id
1 'polypeptide(L)'
;MRHGDKIKNLSRTKAHRDALLSNLACQLIEHKRIVTTLAKAKALRTYVEPLITKGKTNTTHQRRVVFSYLQDKDAISELFSTVAEKIAGRPGGYTRIIKLGARPGDNAEKALIELVDFNEVYQKGGKDEAKEGAKKTRRSRGGSAKKAEAKTAEAATTEEAKEEKKAE
;
A
#
# COMPACT_ATOMS: atom_id res chain seq x y z
N MET A 1 30.50 7.24 21.97
CA MET A 1 29.17 6.80 21.46
C MET A 1 28.16 7.86 21.87
N ARG A 2 27.32 8.35 20.94
CA ARG A 2 26.28 9.35 21.26
C ARG A 2 24.96 8.62 21.56
N HIS A 3 24.47 8.75 22.78
CA HIS A 3 23.18 8.18 23.15
C HIS A 3 22.01 9.05 22.60
N GLY A 4 20.91 8.44 22.20
CA GLY A 4 19.74 9.14 21.66
C GLY A 4 19.90 9.71 20.25
N ASP A 5 20.82 9.18 19.44
CA ASP A 5 20.98 9.61 18.05
C ASP A 5 19.78 9.20 17.20
N LYS A 6 19.05 10.19 16.72
CA LYS A 6 17.86 9.99 15.85
C LYS A 6 18.22 9.66 14.40
N ILE A 7 19.46 9.96 13.98
CA ILE A 7 19.92 9.77 12.61
C ILE A 7 20.58 8.39 12.48
N LYS A 8 20.18 7.63 11.47
CA LYS A 8 20.84 6.36 11.12
C LYS A 8 22.15 6.65 10.39
N ASN A 9 23.27 6.51 11.08
CA ASN A 9 24.59 6.83 10.53
C ASN A 9 25.07 5.86 9.46
N LEU A 10 24.57 4.61 9.42
CA LEU A 10 24.92 3.58 8.43
C LEU A 10 26.42 3.33 8.32
N SER A 11 27.17 3.54 9.42
CA SER A 11 28.63 3.45 9.48
C SER A 11 29.34 4.32 8.43
N ARG A 12 28.83 5.53 8.14
CA ARG A 12 29.30 6.42 7.10
C ARG A 12 29.49 7.85 7.61
N THR A 13 30.42 8.57 7.04
CA THR A 13 30.51 10.04 7.20
C THR A 13 29.28 10.73 6.63
N LYS A 14 29.02 11.97 7.04
CA LYS A 14 27.86 12.73 6.57
C LYS A 14 27.80 12.83 5.04
N ALA A 15 28.87 13.27 4.39
CA ALA A 15 28.90 13.43 2.93
C ALA A 15 28.64 12.11 2.19
N HIS A 16 29.26 11.01 2.63
CA HIS A 16 29.05 9.68 2.04
C HIS A 16 27.61 9.17 2.25
N ARG A 17 26.99 9.47 3.40
CA ARG A 17 25.60 9.08 3.69
C ARG A 17 24.63 9.88 2.83
N ASP A 18 24.84 11.20 2.69
CA ASP A 18 23.99 12.07 1.90
C ASP A 18 24.04 11.67 0.42
N ALA A 19 25.23 11.42 -0.14
CA ALA A 19 25.39 10.90 -1.50
C ALA A 19 24.74 9.52 -1.70
N LEU A 20 24.87 8.61 -0.72
CA LEU A 20 24.20 7.31 -0.76
C LEU A 20 22.68 7.45 -0.81
N LEU A 21 22.09 8.30 0.02
CA LEU A 21 20.65 8.49 0.08
C LEU A 21 20.12 9.19 -1.17
N SER A 22 20.86 10.16 -1.72
CA SER A 22 20.55 10.82 -2.99
C SER A 22 20.47 9.80 -4.12
N ASN A 23 21.52 9.00 -4.32
CA ASN A 23 21.55 7.98 -5.38
C ASN A 23 20.43 6.92 -5.21
N LEU A 24 20.18 6.45 -3.98
CA LEU A 24 19.08 5.51 -3.73
C LEU A 24 17.71 6.16 -3.98
N ALA A 25 17.56 7.46 -3.75
CA ALA A 25 16.33 8.18 -4.01
C ALA A 25 16.07 8.33 -5.52
N CYS A 26 17.09 8.68 -6.31
CA CYS A 26 17.00 8.72 -7.77
C CYS A 26 16.57 7.35 -8.32
N GLN A 27 17.25 6.27 -7.91
CA GLN A 27 16.91 4.91 -8.34
C GLN A 27 15.49 4.47 -7.90
N LEU A 28 15.01 4.91 -6.73
CA LEU A 28 13.65 4.62 -6.30
C LEU A 28 12.60 5.36 -7.14
N ILE A 29 12.88 6.61 -7.53
CA ILE A 29 11.99 7.40 -8.38
C ILE A 29 11.93 6.81 -9.79
N GLU A 30 13.07 6.41 -10.35
CA GLU A 30 13.21 5.85 -11.68
C GLU A 30 12.57 4.46 -11.80
N HIS A 31 12.94 3.55 -10.89
CA HIS A 31 12.49 2.15 -10.95
C HIS A 31 11.22 1.87 -10.15
N LYS A 32 10.69 2.82 -9.35
CA LYS A 32 9.51 2.70 -8.49
C LYS A 32 9.67 1.71 -7.32
N ARG A 33 10.60 0.77 -7.40
CA ARG A 33 10.93 -0.22 -6.38
C ARG A 33 12.39 -0.64 -6.47
N ILE A 34 13.05 -0.76 -5.30
CA ILE A 34 14.44 -1.23 -5.21
C ILE A 34 14.62 -2.19 -4.04
N VAL A 35 15.55 -3.12 -4.17
CA VAL A 35 15.96 -4.04 -3.10
C VAL A 35 17.22 -3.52 -2.45
N THR A 36 17.21 -3.38 -1.11
CA THR A 36 18.36 -2.91 -0.33
C THR A 36 18.36 -3.53 1.07
N THR A 37 19.27 -3.11 1.95
CA THR A 37 19.22 -3.56 3.34
C THR A 37 18.14 -2.79 4.12
N LEU A 38 17.53 -3.44 5.11
CA LEU A 38 16.45 -2.85 5.91
C LEU A 38 16.84 -1.51 6.57
N ALA A 39 18.09 -1.40 7.05
CA ALA A 39 18.60 -0.16 7.64
C ALA A 39 18.65 1.00 6.63
N LYS A 40 19.10 0.73 5.40
CA LYS A 40 19.13 1.72 4.30
C LYS A 40 17.71 2.08 3.87
N ALA A 41 16.81 1.10 3.72
CA ALA A 41 15.40 1.36 3.36
C ALA A 41 14.70 2.26 4.38
N LYS A 42 14.92 2.03 5.69
CA LYS A 42 14.37 2.88 6.75
C LYS A 42 14.91 4.31 6.73
N ALA A 43 16.21 4.49 6.43
CA ALA A 43 16.81 5.81 6.28
C ALA A 43 16.31 6.51 5.01
N LEU A 44 16.24 5.78 3.90
CA LEU A 44 15.75 6.28 2.63
C LEU A 44 14.31 6.79 2.71
N ARG A 45 13.41 6.09 3.41
CA ARG A 45 12.04 6.55 3.61
C ARG A 45 11.98 7.95 4.20
N THR A 46 12.72 8.20 5.26
CA THR A 46 12.76 9.52 5.91
C THR A 46 13.32 10.61 4.99
N TYR A 47 14.21 10.25 4.07
CA TYR A 47 14.81 11.17 3.10
C TYR A 47 13.88 11.48 1.92
N VAL A 48 13.22 10.46 1.36
CA VAL A 48 12.44 10.57 0.11
C VAL A 48 11.04 11.15 0.34
N GLU A 49 10.35 10.81 1.43
CA GLU A 49 8.96 11.25 1.64
C GLU A 49 8.78 12.77 1.62
N PRO A 50 9.65 13.59 2.25
CA PRO A 50 9.57 15.04 2.13
C PRO A 50 9.81 15.55 0.71
N LEU A 51 10.66 14.88 -0.09
CA LEU A 51 10.92 15.26 -1.49
C LEU A 51 9.69 14.97 -2.36
N ILE A 52 9.05 13.84 -2.17
CA ILE A 52 7.80 13.48 -2.85
C ILE A 52 6.67 14.48 -2.51
N THR A 53 6.56 14.87 -1.25
CA THR A 53 5.58 15.89 -0.84
C THR A 53 5.80 17.22 -1.58
N LYS A 54 7.06 17.63 -1.74
CA LYS A 54 7.41 18.82 -2.54
C LYS A 54 7.13 18.62 -4.04
N GLY A 55 7.26 17.41 -4.54
CA GLY A 55 6.96 17.03 -5.91
C GLY A 55 5.51 17.28 -6.34
N LYS A 56 4.55 17.24 -5.40
CA LYS A 56 3.14 17.54 -5.68
C LYS A 56 2.88 18.97 -6.13
N THR A 57 3.71 19.90 -5.69
CA THR A 57 3.58 21.32 -6.04
C THR A 57 4.55 21.65 -7.15
N ASN A 58 4.08 21.63 -8.40
CA ASN A 58 4.93 21.84 -9.58
C ASN A 58 5.28 23.32 -9.78
N THR A 59 6.12 23.88 -8.90
CA THR A 59 6.67 25.24 -9.01
C THR A 59 8.16 25.21 -9.30
N THR A 60 8.67 26.24 -9.98
CA THR A 60 10.11 26.37 -10.25
C THR A 60 10.93 26.35 -8.95
N HIS A 61 10.40 26.94 -7.86
CA HIS A 61 11.08 26.91 -6.58
C HIS A 61 11.22 25.48 -6.04
N GLN A 62 10.13 24.70 -6.04
CA GLN A 62 10.16 23.30 -5.54
C GLN A 62 11.07 22.42 -6.40
N ARG A 63 11.08 22.61 -7.73
CA ARG A 63 12.03 21.92 -8.62
C ARG A 63 13.47 22.20 -8.25
N ARG A 64 13.83 23.47 -7.98
CA ARG A 64 15.19 23.86 -7.56
C ARG A 64 15.55 23.26 -6.20
N VAL A 65 14.62 23.27 -5.24
CA VAL A 65 14.83 22.66 -3.93
C VAL A 65 15.05 21.16 -4.05
N VAL A 66 14.23 20.44 -4.79
CA VAL A 66 14.39 18.99 -5.01
C VAL A 66 15.69 18.68 -5.74
N PHE A 67 16.06 19.51 -6.74
CA PHE A 67 17.34 19.38 -7.45
C PHE A 67 18.55 19.50 -6.53
N SER A 68 18.53 20.38 -5.54
CA SER A 68 19.63 20.51 -4.57
C SER A 68 19.89 19.24 -3.77
N TYR A 69 18.86 18.38 -3.59
CA TYR A 69 18.97 17.11 -2.88
C TYR A 69 19.30 15.93 -3.79
N LEU A 70 18.70 15.85 -4.98
CA LEU A 70 18.85 14.70 -5.89
C LEU A 70 20.02 14.86 -6.86
N GLN A 71 20.24 16.07 -7.36
CA GLN A 71 21.29 16.43 -8.35
C GLN A 71 21.20 15.62 -9.67
N ASP A 72 20.04 15.09 -9.96
CA ASP A 72 19.73 14.32 -11.16
C ASP A 72 18.52 14.91 -11.88
N LYS A 73 18.66 15.19 -13.19
CA LYS A 73 17.62 15.84 -14.01
C LYS A 73 16.51 14.87 -14.38
N ASP A 74 16.87 13.63 -14.68
CA ASP A 74 15.93 12.60 -15.16
C ASP A 74 15.01 12.17 -14.02
N ALA A 75 15.56 11.90 -12.84
CA ALA A 75 14.79 11.61 -11.64
C ALA A 75 13.82 12.74 -11.27
N ILE A 76 14.21 14.01 -11.44
CA ILE A 76 13.32 15.14 -11.18
C ILE A 76 12.22 15.25 -12.22
N SER A 77 12.54 15.09 -13.50
CA SER A 77 11.55 15.10 -14.56
C SER A 77 10.46 14.04 -14.27
N GLU A 78 10.88 12.85 -13.90
CA GLU A 78 9.97 11.74 -13.59
C GLU A 78 9.17 11.95 -12.29
N LEU A 79 9.80 12.56 -11.28
CA LEU A 79 9.11 12.88 -10.02
C LEU A 79 7.96 13.88 -10.23
N PHE A 80 8.18 14.95 -11.01
CA PHE A 80 7.18 16.00 -11.24
C PHE A 80 6.17 15.68 -12.35
N SER A 81 6.41 14.67 -13.18
CA SER A 81 5.45 14.16 -14.16
C SER A 81 4.70 12.95 -13.62
N THR A 82 5.24 11.76 -13.85
CA THR A 82 4.59 10.45 -13.60
C THR A 82 4.29 10.20 -12.13
N VAL A 83 5.24 10.53 -11.25
CA VAL A 83 5.11 10.22 -9.81
C VAL A 83 4.11 11.16 -9.15
N ALA A 84 4.19 12.46 -9.44
CA ALA A 84 3.32 13.48 -8.85
C ALA A 84 1.84 13.22 -9.16
N GLU A 85 1.51 12.84 -10.39
CA GLU A 85 0.15 12.54 -10.82
C GLU A 85 -0.46 11.38 -10.04
N LYS A 86 0.25 10.26 -9.93
CA LYS A 86 -0.25 9.07 -9.24
C LYS A 86 -0.41 9.27 -7.73
N ILE A 87 0.44 10.10 -7.12
CA ILE A 87 0.48 10.31 -5.66
C ILE A 87 -0.42 11.49 -5.22
N ALA A 88 -1.00 12.26 -6.14
CA ALA A 88 -1.73 13.48 -5.85
C ALA A 88 -2.78 13.33 -4.73
N GLY A 89 -3.54 12.23 -4.73
CA GLY A 89 -4.61 11.97 -3.76
C GLY A 89 -4.15 11.48 -2.38
N ARG A 90 -2.86 11.14 -2.18
CA ARG A 90 -2.37 10.57 -0.93
C ARG A 90 -1.78 11.65 -0.02
N PRO A 91 -2.23 11.81 1.25
CA PRO A 91 -1.72 12.86 2.15
C PRO A 91 -0.30 12.59 2.66
N GLY A 92 0.20 11.34 2.60
CA GLY A 92 1.53 10.92 3.08
C GLY A 92 1.70 9.42 3.08
N GLY A 93 2.90 8.92 3.48
CA GLY A 93 3.20 7.49 3.48
C GLY A 93 3.29 6.92 2.07
N TYR A 94 4.03 7.56 1.21
CA TYR A 94 4.17 7.20 -0.21
C TYR A 94 4.97 5.92 -0.43
N THR A 95 5.76 5.52 0.58
CA THR A 95 6.67 4.37 0.47
C THR A 95 6.23 3.21 1.35
N ARG A 96 6.43 1.98 0.87
CA ARG A 96 6.24 0.74 1.61
C ARG A 96 7.55 -0.02 1.68
N ILE A 97 7.85 -0.61 2.84
CA ILE A 97 9.03 -1.47 3.05
C ILE A 97 8.55 -2.89 3.34
N ILE A 98 8.97 -3.84 2.50
CA ILE A 98 8.66 -5.26 2.64
C ILE A 98 9.96 -5.98 3.01
N LYS A 99 9.98 -6.73 4.11
CA LYS A 99 11.14 -7.53 4.53
C LYS A 99 11.27 -8.78 3.67
N LEU A 100 12.47 -9.05 3.16
CA LEU A 100 12.78 -10.19 2.28
C LEU A 100 13.60 -11.29 2.98
N GLY A 101 13.88 -11.13 4.27
CA GLY A 101 14.73 -12.05 5.02
C GLY A 101 16.22 -11.68 4.99
N ALA A 102 17.06 -12.57 5.50
CA ALA A 102 18.49 -12.36 5.59
C ALA A 102 19.21 -12.68 4.27
N ARG A 103 20.31 -11.98 4.01
CA ARG A 103 21.21 -12.24 2.87
C ARG A 103 22.21 -13.32 3.28
N PRO A 104 22.35 -14.42 2.50
CA PRO A 104 23.40 -15.40 2.76
C PRO A 104 24.78 -14.74 2.66
N GLY A 105 25.70 -15.10 3.53
CA GLY A 105 27.05 -14.59 3.61
C GLY A 105 27.27 -13.65 4.80
N ASP A 106 26.54 -12.55 4.91
CA ASP A 106 26.69 -11.56 5.98
C ASP A 106 25.48 -11.45 6.92
N ASN A 107 24.45 -12.27 6.71
CA ASN A 107 23.20 -12.27 7.47
C ASN A 107 22.51 -10.89 7.56
N ALA A 108 22.79 -9.99 6.64
CA ALA A 108 22.17 -8.67 6.61
C ALA A 108 20.69 -8.78 6.20
N GLU A 109 19.80 -8.16 6.98
CA GLU A 109 18.36 -8.10 6.64
C GLU A 109 18.14 -7.31 5.35
N LYS A 110 17.57 -7.97 4.34
CA LYS A 110 17.14 -7.35 3.07
C LYS A 110 15.71 -6.83 3.16
N ALA A 111 15.44 -5.77 2.41
CA ALA A 111 14.11 -5.23 2.26
C ALA A 111 13.90 -4.66 0.85
N LEU A 112 12.71 -4.84 0.35
CA LEU A 112 12.19 -4.11 -0.81
C LEU A 112 11.57 -2.81 -0.31
N ILE A 113 11.97 -1.67 -0.88
CA ILE A 113 11.25 -0.41 -0.73
C ILE A 113 10.61 -0.07 -2.07
N GLU A 114 9.35 0.33 -2.03
CA GLU A 114 8.54 0.62 -3.21
C GLU A 114 7.66 1.85 -3.01
N LEU A 115 7.26 2.49 -4.11
CA LEU A 115 6.21 3.49 -4.13
C LEU A 115 4.86 2.77 -4.16
N VAL A 116 4.01 3.04 -3.16
CA VAL A 116 2.75 2.29 -2.92
C VAL A 116 1.80 2.35 -4.11
N ASP A 117 1.70 3.53 -4.74
CA ASP A 117 0.73 3.79 -5.81
C ASP A 117 1.14 3.20 -7.17
N PHE A 118 2.35 2.65 -7.27
CA PHE A 118 2.87 1.94 -8.45
C PHE A 118 2.79 0.42 -8.32
N ASN A 119 2.31 -0.10 -7.18
CA ASN A 119 2.20 -1.53 -6.97
C ASN A 119 0.79 -2.01 -7.35
N GLU A 120 0.69 -2.80 -8.42
CA GLU A 120 -0.56 -3.38 -8.92
C GLU A 120 -1.00 -4.62 -8.13
N VAL A 121 -0.05 -5.34 -7.52
CA VAL A 121 -0.31 -6.62 -6.83
C VAL A 121 -0.89 -6.41 -5.42
N TYR A 122 -0.48 -5.37 -4.70
CA TYR A 122 -0.93 -5.05 -3.34
C TYR A 122 -1.89 -3.86 -3.32
N GLN A 123 -2.95 -3.90 -4.09
CA GLN A 123 -4.04 -2.94 -3.98
C GLN A 123 -4.98 -3.33 -2.83
N LYS A 124 -5.46 -2.33 -2.10
CA LYS A 124 -6.24 -2.49 -0.86
C LYS A 124 -7.65 -3.06 -1.07
N GLY A 125 -8.01 -3.48 -2.29
CA GLY A 125 -9.32 -4.01 -2.68
C GLY A 125 -9.34 -5.49 -3.07
N GLY A 126 -8.19 -6.15 -3.22
CA GLY A 126 -8.13 -7.53 -3.71
C GLY A 126 -8.36 -8.64 -2.65
N LYS A 127 -8.78 -8.30 -1.43
CA LYS A 127 -8.98 -9.30 -0.38
C LYS A 127 -10.39 -9.87 -0.25
N ASP A 128 -11.37 -9.27 -0.88
CA ASP A 128 -12.76 -9.64 -0.62
C ASP A 128 -13.33 -10.66 -1.61
N GLU A 129 -12.84 -10.71 -2.86
CA GLU A 129 -13.36 -11.67 -3.85
C GLU A 129 -12.88 -13.12 -3.64
N ALA A 130 -11.71 -13.34 -3.06
CA ALA A 130 -11.20 -14.70 -2.80
C ALA A 130 -11.81 -15.37 -1.57
N LYS A 131 -12.50 -14.64 -0.68
CA LYS A 131 -13.12 -15.20 0.54
C LYS A 131 -14.58 -15.58 0.40
N GLU A 132 -15.31 -15.06 -0.56
CA GLU A 132 -16.71 -15.45 -0.79
C GLU A 132 -16.85 -16.83 -1.43
N GLY A 133 -15.93 -17.23 -2.31
CA GLY A 133 -15.94 -18.56 -2.91
C GLY A 133 -15.66 -19.73 -1.94
N ALA A 134 -14.89 -19.48 -0.87
CA ALA A 134 -14.49 -20.54 0.07
C ALA A 134 -15.47 -20.78 1.23
N LYS A 135 -16.45 -19.89 1.46
CA LYS A 135 -17.44 -20.06 2.55
C LYS A 135 -18.68 -20.87 2.18
N LYS A 136 -18.95 -21.13 0.90
CA LYS A 136 -20.16 -21.86 0.46
C LYS A 136 -20.04 -23.39 0.49
N THR A 137 -18.85 -23.96 0.59
CA THR A 137 -18.67 -25.42 0.49
C THR A 137 -18.56 -26.18 1.83
N ARG A 138 -18.61 -25.52 2.98
CA ARG A 138 -18.40 -26.17 4.28
C ARG A 138 -19.63 -26.24 5.20
N ARG A 139 -20.83 -25.89 4.71
CA ARG A 139 -22.08 -25.89 5.54
C ARG A 139 -23.21 -26.78 5.01
N SER A 140 -22.90 -27.79 4.21
CA SER A 140 -23.89 -28.72 3.68
C SER A 140 -23.60 -30.17 4.07
N ARG A 141 -23.38 -30.43 5.38
CA ARG A 141 -23.52 -31.79 5.94
C ARG A 141 -23.88 -31.69 7.43
N GLY A 142 -25.14 -31.77 7.73
CA GLY A 142 -25.64 -31.93 9.12
C GLY A 142 -26.89 -31.13 9.38
N GLY A 143 -28.06 -31.68 9.13
CA GLY A 143 -29.32 -31.06 9.57
C GLY A 143 -30.51 -31.31 8.66
N SER A 144 -30.70 -32.54 8.24
CA SER A 144 -31.97 -33.02 7.69
C SER A 144 -32.66 -33.79 8.79
N ALA A 145 -33.68 -33.22 9.39
CA ALA A 145 -34.85 -33.84 10.04
C ALA A 145 -35.39 -32.95 11.17
N LYS A 146 -36.32 -32.07 10.84
CA LYS A 146 -37.44 -31.56 11.67
C LYS A 146 -37.83 -30.16 11.19
N LYS A 147 -38.56 -30.08 10.13
CA LYS A 147 -39.44 -28.93 9.85
C LYS A 147 -40.33 -29.21 8.62
N ALA A 148 -41.16 -30.25 8.73
CA ALA A 148 -42.15 -30.54 7.71
C ALA A 148 -43.60 -30.43 8.19
N GLU A 149 -43.85 -29.96 9.43
CA GLU A 149 -45.23 -29.90 9.95
C GLU A 149 -45.77 -28.50 10.32
N ALA A 150 -45.06 -27.44 10.03
CA ALA A 150 -45.51 -26.08 10.39
C ALA A 150 -45.85 -25.16 9.19
N LYS A 151 -46.00 -25.70 7.97
CA LYS A 151 -46.27 -24.86 6.78
C LYS A 151 -47.59 -25.12 6.07
N THR A 152 -48.46 -25.98 6.63
CA THR A 152 -49.81 -26.26 6.09
C THR A 152 -50.93 -25.51 6.80
N ALA A 153 -50.64 -24.79 7.91
CA ALA A 153 -51.66 -24.04 8.66
C ALA A 153 -51.77 -22.55 8.32
N GLU A 154 -50.79 -21.97 7.58
CA GLU A 154 -50.77 -20.55 7.29
C GLU A 154 -51.25 -20.19 5.86
N ALA A 155 -51.47 -21.19 5.00
CA ALA A 155 -51.95 -20.98 3.64
C ALA A 155 -53.49 -21.00 3.50
N ALA A 156 -54.23 -21.44 4.52
CA ALA A 156 -55.68 -21.54 4.47
C ALA A 156 -56.41 -20.25 4.94
N THR A 157 -55.72 -19.34 5.63
CA THR A 157 -56.37 -18.13 6.21
C THR A 157 -56.22 -16.88 5.33
N THR A 158 -55.49 -16.95 4.21
CA THR A 158 -55.27 -15.79 3.32
C THR A 158 -56.12 -15.82 2.06
N GLU A 159 -56.83 -16.91 1.76
CA GLU A 159 -57.75 -16.96 0.60
C GLU A 159 -59.18 -16.50 0.95
N GLU A 160 -59.66 -16.75 2.18
CA GLU A 160 -61.01 -16.30 2.58
C GLU A 160 -61.13 -14.77 2.76
N ALA A 161 -60.05 -14.07 3.02
CA ALA A 161 -60.06 -12.58 3.17
C ALA A 161 -60.02 -11.82 1.83
N LYS A 162 -59.93 -12.48 0.67
CA LYS A 162 -59.88 -11.84 -0.63
C LYS A 162 -61.21 -11.96 -1.41
N GLU A 163 -62.12 -12.83 -1.02
CA GLU A 163 -63.42 -12.94 -1.68
C GLU A 163 -64.47 -11.96 -1.13
N GLU A 164 -64.40 -11.53 0.12
CA GLU A 164 -65.36 -10.58 0.69
C GLU A 164 -65.19 -9.12 0.24
N LYS A 165 -64.11 -8.77 -0.41
CA LYS A 165 -63.87 -7.37 -0.92
C LYS A 165 -64.20 -7.15 -2.38
N LYS A 166 -64.92 -8.10 -3.02
CA LYS A 166 -65.29 -7.96 -4.46
C LYS A 166 -66.81 -7.99 -4.68
N ALA A 167 -67.62 -7.87 -3.61
CA ALA A 167 -69.08 -7.90 -3.64
C ALA A 167 -69.73 -6.64 -2.99
N GLU A 168 -69.07 -5.49 -3.00
CA GLU A 168 -69.69 -4.19 -2.70
C GLU A 168 -69.28 -3.15 -3.76
#